data_c7ea14a28542438fc76c5c0f39b217f4
#
_entry.id   c7ea14a28542438fc76c5c0f39b217f4
#
_cell.length_a   1.000
_cell.length_b   1.000
_cell.length_c   1.000
_cell.angle_alpha   90.00
_cell.angle_beta   90.00
_cell.angle_gamma   90.00
#
_symmetry.space_group_name_H-M   'P 1'
#
loop_
_entity.id
_entity.type
_entity.pdbx_description
1 polymer ?
#
loop_
_entity_poly.entity_id
_entity_poly.type
_entity_poly.pdbx_seq_one_letter_code
_entity_poly.pdbx_strand_id
1 'polypeptide(L)'
;MRAPGAAEMLDLWDRSSGKTPIEKSMELLSLASPEGDPAGLSIGRRDACLFRLRERFFGPLFSNIADCPSCGERVEWSGNIRDLLVDGEEKEGVFTLYAASYVILFRLPNSYDLMNAAAYRDHSEWLLRDCILEARKQDAYCDVADLPEDVFDLLDRRMAEEDPQADISMLLSCAKCAHQWEMPFDIGSYLWMEIDSWAKRVLRE
;
A
#
# COMPACT_ATOMS: atom_id res chain seq x y z
N MET A 1 -16.58 -6.77 -6.02
CA MET A 1 -16.09 -7.09 -4.65
C MET A 1 -17.27 -7.13 -3.68
N ARG A 2 -17.51 -8.25 -2.99
CA ARG A 2 -18.55 -8.43 -1.97
C ARG A 2 -18.02 -8.10 -0.57
N ALA A 3 -18.91 -7.82 0.38
CA ALA A 3 -18.52 -7.78 1.78
C ALA A 3 -18.64 -9.20 2.38
N PRO A 4 -17.56 -9.79 2.93
CA PRO A 4 -17.64 -11.03 3.69
C PRO A 4 -18.59 -10.91 4.90
N GLY A 5 -19.26 -12.03 5.24
CA GLY A 5 -20.11 -12.09 6.42
C GLY A 5 -19.32 -12.26 7.72
N ALA A 6 -19.97 -12.06 8.87
CA ALA A 6 -19.29 -12.13 10.17
C ALA A 6 -18.61 -13.50 10.45
N ALA A 7 -19.24 -14.61 10.08
CA ALA A 7 -18.66 -15.94 10.22
C ALA A 7 -17.41 -16.13 9.36
N GLU A 8 -17.44 -15.67 8.10
CA GLU A 8 -16.29 -15.71 7.19
C GLU A 8 -15.13 -14.86 7.71
N MET A 9 -15.44 -13.70 8.32
CA MET A 9 -14.44 -12.81 8.91
C MET A 9 -13.79 -13.38 10.15
N LEU A 10 -14.56 -14.08 11.03
CA LEU A 10 -14.02 -14.77 12.18
C LEU A 10 -13.11 -15.94 11.77
N ASP A 11 -13.53 -16.73 10.80
CA ASP A 11 -12.73 -17.82 10.25
C ASP A 11 -11.43 -17.29 9.59
N LEU A 12 -11.52 -16.20 8.86
CA LEU A 12 -10.35 -15.50 8.31
C LEU A 12 -9.40 -15.03 9.42
N TRP A 13 -9.94 -14.39 10.45
CA TRP A 13 -9.15 -13.87 11.56
C TRP A 13 -8.40 -14.99 12.30
N ASP A 14 -9.06 -16.12 12.59
CA ASP A 14 -8.45 -17.27 13.26
C ASP A 14 -7.30 -17.89 12.45
N ARG A 15 -7.52 -18.17 11.16
CA ARG A 15 -6.51 -18.80 10.29
C ARG A 15 -5.37 -17.87 9.88
N SER A 16 -5.54 -16.55 10.06
CA SER A 16 -4.51 -15.57 9.71
C SER A 16 -3.55 -15.25 10.86
N SER A 17 -3.67 -15.99 11.98
CA SER A 17 -2.73 -15.86 13.09
C SER A 17 -1.30 -16.16 12.64
N GLY A 18 -0.36 -15.27 12.97
CA GLY A 18 1.06 -15.40 12.59
C GLY A 18 1.42 -14.99 11.16
N LYS A 19 0.44 -14.61 10.33
CA LYS A 19 0.71 -14.10 8.97
C LYS A 19 1.15 -12.64 8.98
N THR A 20 1.90 -12.27 7.95
CA THR A 20 2.33 -10.88 7.72
C THR A 20 1.14 -9.98 7.37
N PRO A 21 1.24 -8.64 7.52
CA PRO A 21 0.19 -7.71 7.10
C PRO A 21 -0.20 -7.85 5.62
N ILE A 22 0.77 -8.10 4.74
CA ILE A 22 0.53 -8.30 3.31
C ILE A 22 -0.29 -9.57 3.07
N GLU A 23 0.10 -10.70 3.66
CA GLU A 23 -0.63 -11.96 3.52
C GLU A 23 -2.06 -11.84 4.03
N LYS A 24 -2.27 -11.17 5.17
CA LYS A 24 -3.60 -10.89 5.73
C LYS A 24 -4.46 -10.07 4.79
N SER A 25 -3.89 -9.03 4.19
CA SER A 25 -4.56 -8.18 3.20
C SER A 25 -4.97 -8.98 1.96
N MET A 26 -4.08 -9.87 1.47
CA MET A 26 -4.37 -10.73 0.31
C MET A 26 -5.49 -11.72 0.61
N GLU A 27 -5.50 -12.35 1.76
CA GLU A 27 -6.58 -13.28 2.14
C GLU A 27 -7.93 -12.58 2.27
N LEU A 28 -7.95 -11.38 2.86
CA LEU A 28 -9.16 -10.57 2.96
C LEU A 28 -9.71 -10.20 1.59
N LEU A 29 -8.84 -9.74 0.69
CA LEU A 29 -9.24 -9.38 -0.67
C LEU A 29 -9.68 -10.60 -1.49
N SER A 30 -9.01 -11.74 -1.36
CA SER A 30 -9.40 -13.00 -2.01
C SER A 30 -10.78 -13.46 -1.53
N LEU A 31 -11.08 -13.30 -0.23
CA LEU A 31 -12.41 -13.60 0.31
C LEU A 31 -13.49 -12.66 -0.24
N ALA A 32 -13.16 -11.39 -0.44
CA ALA A 32 -14.07 -10.39 -0.98
C ALA A 32 -14.24 -10.45 -2.52
N SER A 33 -13.26 -10.99 -3.23
CA SER A 33 -13.23 -11.12 -4.70
C SER A 33 -12.59 -12.45 -5.11
N PRO A 34 -13.32 -13.59 -5.00
CA PRO A 34 -12.77 -14.93 -5.21
C PRO A 34 -12.28 -15.21 -6.63
N GLU A 35 -12.77 -14.47 -7.62
CA GLU A 35 -12.39 -14.64 -9.04
C GLU A 35 -11.18 -13.79 -9.46
N GLY A 36 -10.67 -12.94 -8.56
CA GLY A 36 -9.56 -12.04 -8.83
C GLY A 36 -8.22 -12.53 -8.30
N ASP A 37 -7.14 -11.96 -8.82
CA ASP A 37 -5.80 -12.05 -8.23
C ASP A 37 -5.45 -10.73 -7.54
N PRO A 38 -5.78 -10.57 -6.24
CA PRO A 38 -5.49 -9.33 -5.52
C PRO A 38 -4.00 -9.06 -5.33
N ALA A 39 -3.15 -10.10 -5.38
CA ALA A 39 -1.70 -9.94 -5.23
C ALA A 39 -1.04 -9.38 -6.49
N GLY A 40 -1.65 -9.58 -7.66
CA GLY A 40 -1.20 -9.01 -8.94
C GLY A 40 -1.65 -7.57 -9.17
N LEU A 41 -2.56 -7.02 -8.36
CA LEU A 41 -2.91 -5.59 -8.41
C LEU A 41 -1.72 -4.72 -8.02
N SER A 42 -1.59 -3.53 -8.62
CA SER A 42 -0.64 -2.54 -8.10
C SER A 42 -0.94 -2.22 -6.63
N ILE A 43 0.08 -1.75 -5.91
CA ILE A 43 -0.04 -1.46 -4.47
C ILE A 43 -1.21 -0.50 -4.21
N GLY A 44 -1.31 0.58 -4.97
CA GLY A 44 -2.38 1.56 -4.78
C GLY A 44 -3.77 1.02 -5.12
N ARG A 45 -3.91 0.18 -6.15
CA ARG A 45 -5.19 -0.48 -6.46
C ARG A 45 -5.60 -1.47 -5.38
N ARG A 46 -4.66 -2.25 -4.87
CA ARG A 46 -4.87 -3.11 -3.70
C ARG A 46 -5.39 -2.30 -2.52
N ASP A 47 -4.72 -1.20 -2.22
CA ASP A 47 -5.03 -0.36 -1.07
C ASP A 47 -6.37 0.36 -1.25
N ALA A 48 -6.70 0.84 -2.45
CA ALA A 48 -8.03 1.36 -2.76
C ALA A 48 -9.14 0.32 -2.51
N CYS A 49 -8.89 -0.96 -2.83
CA CYS A 49 -9.82 -2.05 -2.51
C CYS A 49 -9.97 -2.25 -0.99
N LEU A 50 -8.87 -2.19 -0.23
CA LEU A 50 -8.90 -2.29 1.23
C LEU A 50 -9.62 -1.10 1.88
N PHE A 51 -9.44 0.13 1.39
CA PHE A 51 -10.18 1.31 1.83
C PHE A 51 -11.69 1.13 1.64
N ARG A 52 -12.10 0.65 0.47
CA ARG A 52 -13.53 0.38 0.16
C ARG A 52 -14.11 -0.75 1.03
N LEU A 53 -13.33 -1.79 1.33
CA LEU A 53 -13.74 -2.85 2.27
C LEU A 53 -13.87 -2.32 3.69
N ARG A 54 -12.89 -1.55 4.14
CA ARG A 54 -12.92 -0.94 5.47
C ARG A 54 -14.17 -0.08 5.65
N GLU A 55 -14.51 0.76 4.67
CA GLU A 55 -15.72 1.57 4.71
C GLU A 55 -16.99 0.71 4.86
N ARG A 56 -17.05 -0.41 4.14
CA ARG A 56 -18.22 -1.32 4.20
C ARG A 56 -18.34 -2.03 5.55
N PHE A 57 -17.25 -2.35 6.23
CA PHE A 57 -17.27 -3.07 7.50
C PHE A 57 -17.49 -2.15 8.70
N PHE A 58 -16.85 -1.00 8.71
CA PHE A 58 -16.74 -0.13 9.88
C PHE A 58 -17.29 1.29 9.64
N GLY A 59 -17.80 1.57 8.43
CA GLY A 59 -18.31 2.88 8.05
C GLY A 59 -17.19 3.84 7.60
N PRO A 60 -17.54 5.09 7.24
CA PRO A 60 -16.60 6.03 6.64
C PRO A 60 -15.67 6.71 7.66
N LEU A 61 -16.09 6.84 8.91
CA LEU A 61 -15.30 7.54 9.93
C LEU A 61 -14.26 6.61 10.54
N PHE A 62 -13.07 7.14 10.77
CA PHE A 62 -12.01 6.44 11.45
C PHE A 62 -11.31 7.33 12.48
N SER A 63 -10.68 6.70 13.47
CA SER A 63 -9.84 7.39 14.44
C SER A 63 -8.58 6.57 14.70
N ASN A 64 -7.49 7.25 14.99
CA ASN A 64 -6.22 6.64 15.31
C ASN A 64 -5.46 7.49 16.32
N ILE A 65 -4.37 6.96 16.83
CA ILE A 65 -3.52 7.58 17.84
C ILE A 65 -2.07 7.51 17.34
N ALA A 66 -1.34 8.61 17.49
CA ALA A 66 0.08 8.66 17.19
C ALA A 66 0.81 9.39 18.31
N ASP A 67 2.04 8.99 18.62
CA ASP A 67 2.88 9.71 19.57
C ASP A 67 3.70 10.76 18.81
N CYS A 68 3.69 12.01 19.31
CA CYS A 68 4.46 13.09 18.72
C CYS A 68 5.97 12.78 18.78
N PRO A 69 6.69 12.77 17.65
CA PRO A 69 8.12 12.42 17.63
C PRO A 69 9.00 13.44 18.35
N SER A 70 8.49 14.67 18.59
CA SER A 70 9.24 15.73 19.25
C SER A 70 9.10 15.73 20.78
N CYS A 71 7.89 15.45 21.32
CA CYS A 71 7.64 15.59 22.77
C CYS A 71 6.96 14.36 23.41
N GLY A 72 6.69 13.30 22.65
CA GLY A 72 6.06 12.08 23.13
C GLY A 72 4.58 12.22 23.50
N GLU A 73 3.95 13.38 23.24
CA GLU A 73 2.53 13.58 23.51
C GLU A 73 1.68 12.71 22.61
N ARG A 74 0.67 12.07 23.19
CA ARG A 74 -0.30 11.28 22.43
C ARG A 74 -1.28 12.17 21.70
N VAL A 75 -1.33 12.05 20.38
CA VAL A 75 -2.19 12.83 19.49
C VAL A 75 -3.26 11.89 18.91
N GLU A 76 -4.50 12.16 19.28
CA GLU A 76 -5.67 11.52 18.64
C GLU A 76 -6.05 12.31 17.39
N TRP A 77 -6.34 11.60 16.32
CA TRP A 77 -6.79 12.18 15.08
C TRP A 77 -7.86 11.31 14.44
N SER A 78 -8.75 11.92 13.70
CA SER A 78 -9.88 11.26 13.05
C SER A 78 -10.12 11.88 11.68
N GLY A 79 -10.74 11.10 10.80
CA GLY A 79 -11.05 11.54 9.45
C GLY A 79 -12.13 10.70 8.80
N ASN A 80 -12.37 10.99 7.54
CA ASN A 80 -13.23 10.18 6.70
C ASN A 80 -12.33 9.37 5.75
N ILE A 81 -12.55 8.05 5.71
CA ILE A 81 -11.74 7.14 4.89
C ILE A 81 -11.83 7.49 3.39
N ARG A 82 -12.91 8.11 2.97
CA ARG A 82 -13.09 8.57 1.58
C ARG A 82 -12.13 9.69 1.19
N ASP A 83 -11.72 10.51 2.16
CA ASP A 83 -10.77 11.61 1.92
C ASP A 83 -9.34 11.09 1.67
N LEU A 84 -9.09 9.81 1.96
CA LEU A 84 -7.82 9.13 1.70
C LEU A 84 -7.83 8.35 0.37
N LEU A 85 -8.98 8.25 -0.31
CA LEU A 85 -9.05 7.68 -1.65
C LEU A 85 -8.63 8.74 -2.66
N VAL A 86 -7.66 8.40 -3.49
CA VAL A 86 -7.22 9.26 -4.58
C VAL A 86 -8.22 9.15 -5.73
N ASP A 87 -8.76 10.28 -6.15
CA ASP A 87 -9.63 10.35 -7.32
C ASP A 87 -8.81 10.20 -8.61
N GLY A 88 -9.27 9.35 -9.51
CA GLY A 88 -8.64 9.14 -10.81
C GLY A 88 -8.94 7.79 -11.41
N GLU A 89 -8.54 7.63 -12.66
CA GLU A 89 -8.57 6.32 -13.32
C GLU A 89 -7.45 5.45 -12.78
N GLU A 90 -7.81 4.26 -12.33
CA GLU A 90 -6.84 3.23 -11.95
C GLU A 90 -6.10 2.77 -13.20
N LYS A 91 -4.81 3.12 -13.31
CA LYS A 91 -4.00 2.77 -14.47
C LYS A 91 -3.43 1.35 -14.31
N GLU A 92 -3.45 0.61 -15.39
CA GLU A 92 -2.88 -0.73 -15.48
C GLU A 92 -1.95 -0.85 -16.68
N GLY A 93 -1.02 -1.79 -16.60
CA GLY A 93 -0.20 -2.19 -17.74
C GLY A 93 1.25 -1.77 -17.65
N VAL A 94 1.82 -1.54 -18.83
CA VAL A 94 3.22 -1.18 -18.99
C VAL A 94 3.32 0.31 -19.25
N PHE A 95 4.23 0.95 -18.53
CA PHE A 95 4.50 2.39 -18.63
C PHE A 95 5.86 2.63 -19.28
N THR A 96 6.05 3.82 -19.78
CA THR A 96 7.32 4.24 -20.39
C THR A 96 7.85 5.48 -19.69
N LEU A 97 9.12 5.41 -19.28
CA LEU A 97 9.91 6.54 -18.79
C LEU A 97 10.93 6.92 -19.87
N TYR A 98 10.97 8.20 -20.21
CA TYR A 98 12.02 8.79 -21.06
C TYR A 98 12.96 9.60 -20.15
N ALA A 99 14.19 9.14 -19.98
CA ALA A 99 15.20 9.74 -19.09
C ALA A 99 16.49 9.99 -19.88
N ALA A 100 16.72 11.23 -20.33
CA ALA A 100 17.86 11.63 -21.16
C ALA A 100 18.03 10.71 -22.40
N SER A 101 19.06 9.84 -22.41
CA SER A 101 19.31 8.88 -23.50
C SER A 101 18.70 7.49 -23.24
N TYR A 102 17.95 7.33 -22.14
CA TYR A 102 17.36 6.06 -21.76
C TYR A 102 15.86 6.04 -22.03
N VAL A 103 15.36 4.87 -22.42
CA VAL A 103 13.93 4.54 -22.51
C VAL A 103 13.71 3.31 -21.65
N ILE A 104 12.88 3.42 -20.63
CA ILE A 104 12.60 2.36 -19.66
C ILE A 104 11.15 1.97 -19.78
N LEU A 105 10.89 0.70 -20.08
CA LEU A 105 9.56 0.11 -19.94
C LEU A 105 9.46 -0.52 -18.55
N PHE A 106 8.43 -0.18 -17.79
CA PHE A 106 8.24 -0.65 -16.44
C PHE A 106 6.77 -0.95 -16.14
N ARG A 107 6.54 -1.74 -15.13
CA ARG A 107 5.24 -1.98 -14.50
C ARG A 107 5.22 -1.39 -13.09
N LEU A 108 4.03 -1.19 -12.55
CA LEU A 108 3.88 -0.82 -11.14
C LEU A 108 4.17 -2.03 -10.23
N PRO A 109 4.72 -1.81 -9.04
CA PRO A 109 4.94 -2.87 -8.06
C PRO A 109 3.60 -3.41 -7.52
N ASN A 110 3.60 -4.68 -7.16
CA ASN A 110 2.46 -5.39 -6.62
C ASN A 110 2.80 -6.13 -5.31
N SER A 111 1.86 -6.88 -4.74
CA SER A 111 2.10 -7.56 -3.47
C SER A 111 3.08 -8.72 -3.56
N TYR A 112 3.24 -9.36 -4.72
CA TYR A 112 4.28 -10.38 -4.91
C TYR A 112 5.67 -9.75 -4.81
N ASP A 113 5.84 -8.56 -5.39
CA ASP A 113 7.11 -7.83 -5.34
C ASP A 113 7.46 -7.44 -3.90
N LEU A 114 6.50 -6.94 -3.12
CA LEU A 114 6.70 -6.60 -1.71
C LEU A 114 7.09 -7.83 -0.87
N MET A 115 6.45 -8.97 -1.10
CA MET A 115 6.79 -10.22 -0.39
C MET A 115 8.19 -10.70 -0.74
N ASN A 116 8.59 -10.59 -2.01
CA ASN A 116 9.93 -10.95 -2.46
C ASN A 116 10.99 -9.96 -1.95
N ALA A 117 10.71 -8.65 -1.99
CA ALA A 117 11.62 -7.61 -1.52
C ALA A 117 12.00 -7.77 -0.05
N ALA A 118 11.12 -8.33 0.79
CA ALA A 118 11.38 -8.56 2.21
C ALA A 118 12.63 -9.42 2.51
N ALA A 119 13.12 -10.16 1.53
CA ALA A 119 14.34 -10.98 1.64
C ALA A 119 15.65 -10.19 1.41
N TYR A 120 15.58 -8.95 0.90
CA TYR A 120 16.73 -8.15 0.50
C TYR A 120 17.03 -7.05 1.53
N ARG A 121 18.29 -6.61 1.63
CA ARG A 121 18.69 -5.54 2.55
C ARG A 121 18.19 -4.16 2.10
N ASP A 122 18.28 -3.90 0.79
CA ASP A 122 17.75 -2.71 0.17
C ASP A 122 16.47 -3.07 -0.58
N HIS A 123 15.35 -2.99 0.14
CA HIS A 123 14.04 -3.34 -0.40
C HIS A 123 13.60 -2.40 -1.52
N SER A 124 13.90 -1.11 -1.40
CA SER A 124 13.44 -0.08 -2.33
C SER A 124 14.15 -0.19 -3.67
N GLU A 125 15.49 -0.29 -3.66
CA GLU A 125 16.25 -0.45 -4.90
C GLU A 125 15.93 -1.76 -5.62
N TRP A 126 15.79 -2.85 -4.85
CA TRP A 126 15.40 -4.14 -5.42
C TRP A 126 14.03 -4.05 -6.10
N LEU A 127 13.05 -3.41 -5.43
CA LEU A 127 11.69 -3.25 -5.94
C LEU A 127 11.66 -2.48 -7.26
N LEU A 128 12.37 -1.37 -7.35
CA LEU A 128 12.48 -0.58 -8.58
C LEU A 128 13.07 -1.39 -9.73
N ARG A 129 14.16 -2.13 -9.47
CA ARG A 129 14.85 -2.96 -10.47
C ARG A 129 13.95 -4.08 -10.99
N ASP A 130 13.22 -4.77 -10.12
CA ASP A 130 12.33 -5.89 -10.49
C ASP A 130 11.12 -5.44 -11.32
N CYS A 131 10.72 -4.18 -11.17
CA CYS A 131 9.62 -3.60 -11.95
C CYS A 131 10.03 -3.14 -13.36
N ILE A 132 11.32 -3.08 -13.70
CA ILE A 132 11.80 -2.76 -15.04
C ILE A 132 11.66 -3.98 -15.94
N LEU A 133 10.90 -3.82 -17.03
CA LEU A 133 10.67 -4.87 -18.03
C LEU A 133 11.70 -4.82 -19.15
N GLU A 134 12.11 -3.61 -19.52
CA GLU A 134 13.09 -3.36 -20.58
C GLU A 134 13.77 -2.01 -20.37
N ALA A 135 15.09 -1.98 -20.58
CA ALA A 135 15.86 -0.74 -20.63
C ALA A 135 16.62 -0.62 -21.94
N ARG A 136 16.61 0.55 -22.55
CA ARG A 136 17.35 0.90 -23.76
C ARG A 136 18.14 2.19 -23.56
N LYS A 137 19.32 2.24 -24.17
CA LYS A 137 20.13 3.46 -24.30
C LYS A 137 20.37 3.74 -25.78
N GLN A 138 19.89 4.87 -26.30
CA GLN A 138 20.02 5.21 -27.74
C GLN A 138 19.60 4.04 -28.66
N ASP A 139 18.43 3.45 -28.40
CA ASP A 139 17.84 2.30 -29.10
C ASP A 139 18.57 0.95 -28.92
N ALA A 140 19.72 0.89 -28.23
CA ALA A 140 20.40 -0.36 -27.88
C ALA A 140 19.93 -0.89 -26.52
N TYR A 141 19.86 -2.20 -26.40
CA TYR A 141 19.55 -2.85 -25.14
C TYR A 141 20.59 -2.48 -24.06
N CYS A 142 20.12 -2.21 -22.86
CA CYS A 142 20.95 -1.85 -21.70
C CYS A 142 20.58 -2.77 -20.52
N ASP A 143 21.60 -3.28 -19.83
CA ASP A 143 21.35 -4.02 -18.58
C ASP A 143 20.83 -3.07 -17.50
N VAL A 144 19.87 -3.53 -16.71
CA VAL A 144 19.31 -2.76 -15.59
C VAL A 144 20.40 -2.44 -14.55
N ALA A 145 21.42 -3.30 -14.43
CA ALA A 145 22.57 -3.08 -13.53
C ALA A 145 23.45 -1.90 -13.97
N ASP A 146 23.42 -1.53 -15.26
CA ASP A 146 24.22 -0.43 -15.83
C ASP A 146 23.48 0.91 -15.83
N LEU A 147 22.23 0.95 -15.33
CA LEU A 147 21.47 2.18 -15.22
C LEU A 147 22.04 3.10 -14.13
N PRO A 148 22.20 4.39 -14.40
CA PRO A 148 22.68 5.35 -13.41
C PRO A 148 21.61 5.65 -12.35
N GLU A 149 22.04 6.09 -11.17
CA GLU A 149 21.19 6.34 -10.01
C GLU A 149 20.10 7.38 -10.29
N ASP A 150 20.40 8.43 -11.06
CA ASP A 150 19.43 9.46 -11.44
C ASP A 150 18.26 8.92 -12.29
N VAL A 151 18.46 7.82 -13.02
CA VAL A 151 17.38 7.13 -13.75
C VAL A 151 16.45 6.42 -12.78
N PHE A 152 16.98 5.81 -11.70
CA PHE A 152 16.15 5.20 -10.64
C PHE A 152 15.36 6.25 -9.88
N ASP A 153 15.93 7.41 -9.57
CA ASP A 153 15.22 8.52 -8.94
C ASP A 153 14.05 9.03 -9.80
N LEU A 154 14.24 9.07 -11.12
CA LEU A 154 13.18 9.44 -12.05
C LEU A 154 12.10 8.35 -12.18
N LEU A 155 12.51 7.08 -12.13
CA LEU A 155 11.60 5.93 -12.16
C LEU A 155 10.71 5.90 -10.93
N ASP A 156 11.29 6.09 -9.74
CA ASP A 156 10.57 6.14 -8.47
C ASP A 156 9.48 7.22 -8.49
N ARG A 157 9.85 8.45 -8.87
CA ARG A 157 8.89 9.55 -9.02
C ARG A 157 7.80 9.22 -10.03
N ARG A 158 8.16 8.60 -11.16
CA ARG A 158 7.19 8.26 -12.19
C ARG A 158 6.22 7.17 -11.73
N MET A 159 6.70 6.17 -10.97
CA MET A 159 5.84 5.16 -10.36
C MET A 159 4.87 5.79 -9.35
N ALA A 160 5.33 6.71 -8.51
CA ALA A 160 4.48 7.43 -7.56
C ALA A 160 3.40 8.30 -8.26
N GLU A 161 3.72 8.92 -9.41
CA GLU A 161 2.74 9.65 -10.24
C GLU A 161 1.70 8.74 -10.89
N GLU A 162 2.06 7.51 -11.25
CA GLU A 162 1.15 6.56 -11.90
C GLU A 162 0.28 5.79 -10.90
N ASP A 163 0.73 5.64 -9.65
CA ASP A 163 0.02 4.93 -8.57
C ASP A 163 0.01 5.73 -7.26
N PRO A 164 -0.58 6.93 -7.24
CA PRO A 164 -0.51 7.83 -6.07
C PRO A 164 -1.25 7.27 -4.84
N GLN A 165 -2.12 6.28 -5.00
CA GLN A 165 -2.78 5.61 -3.87
C GLN A 165 -1.85 4.65 -3.12
N ALA A 166 -0.67 4.32 -3.67
CA ALA A 166 0.28 3.40 -3.05
C ALA A 166 1.04 4.02 -1.87
N ASP A 167 1.08 5.36 -1.78
CA ASP A 167 1.80 6.09 -0.72
C ASP A 167 0.92 7.21 -0.15
N ILE A 168 0.06 6.85 0.78
CA ILE A 168 -0.82 7.80 1.47
C ILE A 168 -0.15 8.26 2.75
N SER A 169 0.14 9.54 2.84
CA SER A 169 0.67 10.21 4.04
C SER A 169 -0.31 11.21 4.60
N MET A 170 -0.24 11.42 5.90
CA MET A 170 -1.06 12.38 6.62
C MET A 170 -0.21 13.36 7.40
N LEU A 171 -0.50 14.65 7.25
CA LEU A 171 0.13 15.70 8.02
C LEU A 171 -0.55 15.83 9.39
N LEU A 172 0.17 15.47 10.44
CA LEU A 172 -0.28 15.59 11.83
C LEU A 172 0.36 16.80 12.51
N SER A 173 -0.35 17.36 13.51
CA SER A 173 0.14 18.48 14.32
C SER A 173 -0.07 18.22 15.80
N CYS A 174 0.95 18.37 16.59
CA CYS A 174 0.91 18.21 18.04
C CYS A 174 0.33 19.47 18.72
N ALA A 175 -0.78 19.33 19.43
CA ALA A 175 -1.40 20.42 20.15
C ALA A 175 -0.53 20.95 21.31
N LYS A 176 0.42 20.14 21.83
CA LYS A 176 1.27 20.52 22.96
C LYS A 176 2.51 21.31 22.57
N CYS A 177 3.20 20.91 21.48
CA CYS A 177 4.47 21.55 21.09
C CYS A 177 4.45 22.15 19.68
N ALA A 178 3.30 22.11 18.99
CA ALA A 178 3.10 22.61 17.63
C ALA A 178 4.00 21.94 16.56
N HIS A 179 4.69 20.83 16.89
CA HIS A 179 5.45 20.07 15.92
C HIS A 179 4.52 19.45 14.88
N GLN A 180 4.91 19.56 13.62
CA GLN A 180 4.20 18.94 12.49
C GLN A 180 5.07 17.84 11.89
N TRP A 181 4.44 16.73 11.51
CA TRP A 181 5.13 15.61 10.85
C TRP A 181 4.19 14.88 9.90
N GLU A 182 4.78 14.28 8.89
CA GLU A 182 4.07 13.35 8.01
C GLU A 182 4.11 11.95 8.61
N MET A 183 2.97 11.28 8.55
CA MET A 183 2.82 9.90 8.99
C MET A 183 2.21 9.07 7.85
N PRO A 184 2.90 8.02 7.38
CA PRO A 184 2.35 7.13 6.38
C PRO A 184 1.13 6.38 6.94
N PHE A 185 0.13 6.14 6.10
CA PHE A 185 -1.08 5.44 6.46
C PHE A 185 -1.17 4.09 5.74
N ASP A 186 -0.85 3.02 6.44
CA ASP A 186 -0.99 1.65 5.96
C ASP A 186 -2.40 1.13 6.22
N ILE A 187 -3.25 1.13 5.20
CA ILE A 187 -4.63 0.64 5.28
C ILE A 187 -4.71 -0.85 5.60
N GLY A 188 -3.75 -1.65 5.14
CA GLY A 188 -3.71 -3.09 5.42
C GLY A 188 -3.57 -3.38 6.91
N SER A 189 -2.58 -2.78 7.55
CA SER A 189 -2.36 -2.88 8.99
C SER A 189 -3.49 -2.25 9.79
N TYR A 190 -4.00 -1.10 9.37
CA TYR A 190 -5.09 -0.40 10.04
C TYR A 190 -6.38 -1.23 10.04
N LEU A 191 -6.81 -1.71 8.88
CA LEU A 191 -8.01 -2.53 8.74
C LEU A 191 -7.90 -3.82 9.54
N TRP A 192 -6.71 -4.45 9.55
CA TRP A 192 -6.51 -5.66 10.34
C TRP A 192 -6.59 -5.43 11.85
N MET A 193 -6.12 -4.29 12.34
CA MET A 193 -6.26 -3.89 13.74
C MET A 193 -7.73 -3.73 14.14
N GLU A 194 -8.56 -3.15 13.28
CA GLU A 194 -10.02 -3.03 13.51
C GLU A 194 -10.70 -4.41 13.50
N ILE A 195 -10.33 -5.30 12.53
CA ILE A 195 -10.83 -6.67 12.46
C ILE A 195 -10.46 -7.45 13.73
N ASP A 196 -9.22 -7.36 14.18
CA ASP A 196 -8.75 -8.03 15.42
C ASP A 196 -9.53 -7.56 16.65
N SER A 197 -9.72 -6.25 16.77
CA SER A 197 -10.51 -5.67 17.86
C SER A 197 -11.97 -6.09 17.82
N TRP A 198 -12.56 -6.15 16.62
CA TRP A 198 -13.93 -6.60 16.40
C TRP A 198 -14.08 -8.10 16.73
N ALA A 199 -13.20 -8.96 16.23
CA ALA A 199 -13.24 -10.41 16.46
C ALA A 199 -13.14 -10.75 17.96
N LYS A 200 -12.19 -10.12 18.68
CA LYS A 200 -12.03 -10.29 20.12
C LYS A 200 -13.26 -9.84 20.92
N ARG A 201 -13.99 -8.84 20.45
CA ARG A 201 -15.24 -8.40 21.09
C ARG A 201 -16.36 -9.43 20.86
N VAL A 202 -16.56 -9.86 19.61
CA VAL A 202 -17.61 -10.84 19.25
C VAL A 202 -17.42 -12.17 19.97
N LEU A 203 -16.18 -12.63 20.16
CA LEU A 203 -15.88 -13.89 20.86
C LEU A 203 -16.06 -13.82 22.39
N ARG A 204 -16.25 -12.62 22.97
CA ARG A 204 -16.50 -12.44 24.40
C ARG A 204 -17.98 -12.32 24.74
N GLU A 205 -18.83 -12.07 23.78
CA GLU A 205 -20.31 -12.00 23.90
C GLU A 205 -20.95 -13.39 23.77
#